data_8d870ed525019ca354bd990a0aedff45
#
_entry.id   8d870ed525019ca354bd990a0aedff45
#
_cell.length_a   1.000
_cell.length_b   1.000
_cell.length_c   1.000
_cell.angle_alpha   90.00
_cell.angle_beta   90.00
_cell.angle_gamma   90.00
#
_symmetry.space_group_name_H-M   'P 1'
#
loop_
_entity.id
_entity.type
_entity.pdbx_description
1 polymer ?
#
loop_
_entity_poly.entity_id
_entity_poly.type
_entity_poly.pdbx_seq_one_letter_code
_entity_poly.pdbx_strand_id
1 'polypeptide(L)'
;MRALILSIIISLFASESFAQQEQIKLPDTLSSTPFHTIPDTAGRFIHINRIFILGNRITRDQIVLRELTLRQGDIIYSHDLNDILERDKKKLINTRLFNTVEIRSLELQKDYVDLLIDLNERWYTFPAPIFELSDRNFNEWWQNYNHDFNRVNYGLRLYQFNMRGRNETLRLTAQFGFQRRFELSYRFPYIDKKQKHGLIFDWDFAETKNLAFRTVDHKLEFLKADDLLRTTRGGGITYTYRNSFYISHALKIEYRSTDINDTIPLLNPTYFGNEKTSQRFGIISYQFTADRRDYVGYPLHGHYLTLIAAKSGVTSKDDLKKFEVSLSYSKFFDLTKNFFLANNFIAYASTPDDVPYSNYGAMGYKKQFARGYEIYVIEGLAYALNKLTLRKRIYSRTYQWNVMPIPQFRHIPLSIFIKTYGDVGYVKSYPNYTLSTRLTDKVISSAGGGIDIVASYDTVFRFEYTFNGEGEKGFFFHVRKEF
;
A
#
# COMPACT_ATOMS: atom_id res chain seq x y z
N MET A 1 -22.41 12.29 -12.09
CA MET A 1 -21.82 13.32 -11.24
C MET A 1 -22.56 13.51 -9.91
N ARG A 2 -23.88 13.78 -9.88
CA ARG A 2 -24.63 13.95 -8.62
C ARG A 2 -24.62 12.71 -7.70
N ALA A 3 -24.74 11.50 -8.25
CA ALA A 3 -24.70 10.26 -7.46
C ALA A 3 -23.31 9.94 -6.90
N LEU A 4 -22.24 10.29 -7.60
CA LEU A 4 -20.86 10.12 -7.14
C LEU A 4 -20.53 11.11 -6.01
N ILE A 5 -20.98 12.36 -6.16
CA ILE A 5 -20.86 13.40 -5.14
C ILE A 5 -21.65 13.01 -3.88
N LEU A 6 -22.84 12.42 -4.04
CA LEU A 6 -23.66 11.94 -2.94
C LEU A 6 -23.01 10.76 -2.20
N SER A 7 -22.36 9.82 -2.92
CA SER A 7 -21.59 8.72 -2.33
C SER A 7 -20.36 9.21 -1.57
N ILE A 8 -19.67 10.22 -2.08
CA ILE A 8 -18.52 10.88 -1.43
C ILE A 8 -18.98 11.62 -0.17
N ILE A 9 -20.09 12.33 -0.25
CA ILE A 9 -20.68 13.05 0.90
C ILE A 9 -21.16 12.07 1.97
N ILE A 10 -21.81 10.97 1.60
CA ILE A 10 -22.26 9.94 2.55
C ILE A 10 -21.06 9.26 3.24
N SER A 11 -19.95 9.03 2.53
CA SER A 11 -18.75 8.42 3.13
C SER A 11 -17.99 9.38 4.07
N LEU A 12 -18.08 10.69 3.85
CA LEU A 12 -17.49 11.72 4.71
C LEU A 12 -18.37 12.01 5.94
N PHE A 13 -19.69 12.02 5.79
CA PHE A 13 -20.62 12.26 6.91
C PHE A 13 -20.90 11.03 7.78
N ALA A 14 -20.77 9.81 7.26
CA ALA A 14 -20.88 8.61 8.07
C ALA A 14 -19.78 8.47 9.13
N SER A 15 -18.70 9.25 9.03
CA SER A 15 -17.61 9.24 10.01
C SER A 15 -17.90 10.09 11.28
N GLU A 16 -18.87 10.98 11.23
CA GLU A 16 -19.16 11.86 12.40
C GLU A 16 -20.43 11.46 13.18
N SER A 17 -21.34 10.69 12.58
CA SER A 17 -22.65 10.44 13.19
C SER A 17 -22.69 9.27 14.18
N PHE A 18 -21.64 8.46 14.32
CA PHE A 18 -21.59 7.35 15.28
C PHE A 18 -20.82 7.64 16.57
N ALA A 19 -20.26 8.85 16.72
CA ALA A 19 -19.48 9.22 17.91
C ALA A 19 -20.27 9.99 18.99
N GLN A 20 -21.59 10.20 18.83
CA GLN A 20 -22.40 10.92 19.81
C GLN A 20 -23.71 10.21 20.07
N GLN A 21 -23.71 9.22 20.95
CA GLN A 21 -24.83 8.88 21.81
C GLN A 21 -24.38 8.01 23.00
N GLU A 22 -23.64 8.60 23.91
CA GLU A 22 -23.75 8.23 25.31
C GLU A 22 -24.55 9.33 26.02
N GLN A 23 -25.83 9.05 26.21
CA GLN A 23 -26.72 9.89 27.05
C GLN A 23 -26.31 9.75 28.51
N ILE A 24 -25.73 10.82 29.04
CA ILE A 24 -25.59 11.01 30.49
C ILE A 24 -27.01 11.11 31.07
N LYS A 25 -27.51 10.06 31.72
CA LYS A 25 -28.64 10.12 32.63
C LYS A 25 -28.17 10.76 33.94
N LEU A 26 -28.59 11.99 34.17
CA LEU A 26 -28.55 12.57 35.51
C LEU A 26 -29.59 11.86 36.40
N PRO A 27 -29.24 11.38 37.58
CA PRO A 27 -30.24 10.98 38.57
C PRO A 27 -30.66 12.19 39.41
N ASP A 28 -31.94 12.50 39.38
CA ASP A 28 -32.56 13.26 40.44
C ASP A 28 -32.57 12.44 41.73
N THR A 29 -31.94 12.93 42.75
CA THR A 29 -32.44 13.01 44.13
C THR A 29 -31.34 13.43 45.11
N LEU A 30 -31.49 14.59 45.70
CA LEU A 30 -30.83 15.01 46.92
C LEU A 30 -31.28 14.12 48.08
N SER A 31 -30.41 13.28 48.60
CA SER A 31 -30.53 12.73 49.93
C SER A 31 -29.21 12.84 50.66
N SER A 32 -29.28 13.52 51.77
CA SER A 32 -28.20 13.70 52.74
C SER A 32 -27.68 12.35 53.25
N THR A 33 -26.41 12.02 52.98
CA THR A 33 -25.72 10.91 53.62
C THR A 33 -24.25 11.28 53.86
N PRO A 34 -23.62 10.63 54.87
CA PRO A 34 -22.46 11.14 55.55
C PRO A 34 -21.19 11.04 54.72
N PHE A 35 -20.20 11.78 55.12
CA PHE A 35 -18.82 11.82 54.59
C PHE A 35 -18.41 10.51 53.98
N HIS A 36 -18.57 10.39 52.66
CA HIS A 36 -17.82 9.41 51.89
C HIS A 36 -16.43 9.97 51.67
N THR A 37 -15.44 9.24 52.16
CA THR A 37 -14.08 9.33 51.72
C THR A 37 -14.06 9.40 50.22
N ILE A 38 -13.63 10.55 49.67
CA ILE A 38 -13.36 10.74 48.26
C ILE A 38 -12.41 9.58 47.88
N PRO A 39 -12.77 8.68 46.95
CA PRO A 39 -11.81 7.73 46.46
C PRO A 39 -10.63 8.56 45.91
N ASP A 40 -9.45 8.20 46.28
CA ASP A 40 -8.19 8.81 45.82
C ASP A 40 -8.07 8.55 44.32
N THR A 41 -8.77 9.38 43.51
CA THR A 41 -8.74 9.39 42.05
C THR A 41 -7.58 10.21 41.49
N ALA A 42 -6.69 10.69 42.35
CA ALA A 42 -5.38 11.18 41.97
C ALA A 42 -4.56 9.96 41.50
N GLY A 43 -4.57 9.74 40.18
CA GLY A 43 -3.89 8.59 39.58
C GLY A 43 -2.45 8.53 40.05
N ARG A 44 -2.03 7.36 40.53
CA ARG A 44 -0.66 7.07 40.95
C ARG A 44 0.31 7.39 39.83
N PHE A 45 1.32 8.23 40.05
CA PHE A 45 2.40 8.48 39.11
C PHE A 45 3.44 7.35 39.22
N ILE A 46 3.95 6.94 38.05
CA ILE A 46 5.05 5.99 37.96
C ILE A 46 6.19 6.59 37.15
N HIS A 47 7.40 6.26 37.52
CA HIS A 47 8.63 6.67 36.84
C HIS A 47 9.17 5.52 36.01
N ILE A 48 9.45 5.76 34.75
CA ILE A 48 10.13 4.80 33.88
C ILE A 48 11.63 4.82 34.19
N ASN A 49 12.10 3.79 34.91
CA ASN A 49 13.48 3.75 35.39
C ASN A 49 14.43 3.27 34.30
N ARG A 50 14.25 2.08 33.74
CA ARG A 50 15.10 1.50 32.70
C ARG A 50 14.26 0.84 31.64
N ILE A 51 14.85 0.75 30.41
CA ILE A 51 14.28 0.03 29.28
C ILE A 51 15.29 -1.02 28.82
N PHE A 52 14.92 -2.29 28.97
CA PHE A 52 15.71 -3.43 28.52
C PHE A 52 15.16 -3.96 27.21
N ILE A 53 16.05 -4.19 26.24
CA ILE A 53 15.69 -4.74 24.94
C ILE A 53 16.40 -6.08 24.79
N LEU A 54 15.64 -7.12 24.50
CA LEU A 54 16.12 -8.49 24.30
C LEU A 54 15.69 -8.99 22.93
N GLY A 55 16.50 -9.87 22.34
CA GLY A 55 16.16 -10.57 21.08
C GLY A 55 16.52 -9.81 19.80
N ASN A 56 16.96 -8.57 19.87
CA ASN A 56 17.38 -7.76 18.71
C ASN A 56 18.85 -8.04 18.32
N ARG A 57 19.11 -9.20 17.76
CA ARG A 57 20.48 -9.64 17.40
C ARG A 57 21.11 -8.81 16.28
N ILE A 58 20.30 -8.38 15.31
CA ILE A 58 20.70 -7.60 14.13
C ILE A 58 20.26 -6.15 14.27
N THR A 59 19.01 -5.92 14.70
CA THR A 59 18.42 -4.58 14.82
C THR A 59 19.10 -3.80 15.96
N ARG A 60 19.53 -2.58 15.67
CA ARG A 60 20.12 -1.70 16.68
C ARG A 60 19.07 -1.19 17.65
N ASP A 61 19.41 -1.06 18.93
CA ASP A 61 18.52 -0.56 19.99
C ASP A 61 17.86 0.78 19.61
N GLN A 62 18.63 1.66 18.97
CA GLN A 62 18.12 2.97 18.53
C GLN A 62 16.92 2.88 17.59
N ILE A 63 16.78 1.78 16.82
CA ILE A 63 15.63 1.55 15.95
C ILE A 63 14.39 1.19 16.76
N VAL A 64 14.56 0.42 17.82
CA VAL A 64 13.49 0.04 18.75
C VAL A 64 13.08 1.26 19.58
N LEU A 65 14.04 1.90 20.23
CA LEU A 65 13.79 3.07 21.09
C LEU A 65 13.12 4.23 20.36
N ARG A 66 13.41 4.41 19.07
CA ARG A 66 12.77 5.45 18.25
C ARG A 66 11.24 5.29 18.18
N GLU A 67 10.76 4.06 18.17
CA GLU A 67 9.34 3.76 17.99
C GLU A 67 8.56 3.81 19.30
N LEU A 68 9.25 3.83 20.44
CA LEU A 68 8.63 3.93 21.75
C LEU A 68 8.11 5.35 22.01
N THR A 69 6.98 5.43 22.68
CA THR A 69 6.44 6.68 23.25
C THR A 69 7.19 7.03 24.50
N LEU A 70 7.44 6.01 25.35
CA LEU A 70 8.09 6.17 26.65
C LEU A 70 9.61 6.16 26.52
N ARG A 71 10.24 6.97 27.35
CA ARG A 71 11.70 7.08 27.48
C ARG A 71 12.09 6.88 28.96
N GLN A 72 13.33 6.50 29.16
CA GLN A 72 13.91 6.47 30.51
C GLN A 72 13.80 7.86 31.15
N GLY A 73 13.29 7.93 32.37
CA GLY A 73 13.07 9.16 33.14
C GLY A 73 11.68 9.77 32.99
N ASP A 74 10.83 9.26 32.07
CA ASP A 74 9.46 9.77 31.92
C ASP A 74 8.61 9.45 33.15
N ILE A 75 7.68 10.36 33.46
CA ILE A 75 6.68 10.22 34.52
C ILE A 75 5.32 10.19 33.87
N ILE A 76 4.54 9.15 34.16
CA ILE A 76 3.21 8.97 33.59
C ILE A 76 2.21 8.54 34.68
N TYR A 77 0.92 8.62 34.38
CA TYR A 77 -0.10 7.99 35.21
C TYR A 77 -0.08 6.46 35.04
N SER A 78 -0.20 5.74 36.16
CA SER A 78 -0.19 4.27 36.16
C SER A 78 -1.29 3.65 35.28
N HIS A 79 -2.46 4.28 35.20
CA HIS A 79 -3.57 3.81 34.39
C HIS A 79 -3.32 3.93 32.89
N ASP A 80 -2.45 4.86 32.43
CA ASP A 80 -2.12 5.05 31.02
C ASP A 80 -1.07 4.05 30.51
N LEU A 81 -0.33 3.40 31.42
CA LEU A 81 0.82 2.56 31.05
C LEU A 81 0.43 1.49 30.04
N ASN A 82 -0.59 0.69 30.33
CA ASN A 82 -0.98 -0.44 29.46
C ASN A 82 -1.38 0.02 28.07
N ASP A 83 -2.12 1.12 27.95
CA ASP A 83 -2.54 1.67 26.65
C ASP A 83 -1.34 2.18 25.83
N ILE A 84 -0.34 2.77 26.51
CA ILE A 84 0.90 3.21 25.87
C ILE A 84 1.70 2.01 25.39
N LEU A 85 1.87 0.97 26.24
CA LEU A 85 2.62 -0.23 25.89
C LEU A 85 1.99 -0.97 24.70
N GLU A 86 0.66 -1.11 24.67
CA GLU A 86 -0.04 -1.72 23.54
C GLU A 86 0.10 -0.90 22.26
N ARG A 87 0.10 0.43 22.32
CA ARG A 87 0.38 1.29 21.16
C ARG A 87 1.82 1.12 20.68
N ASP A 88 2.78 1.08 21.57
CA ASP A 88 4.20 0.93 21.23
C ASP A 88 4.49 -0.46 20.66
N LYS A 89 3.86 -1.51 21.19
CA LYS A 89 3.88 -2.87 20.62
C LYS A 89 3.38 -2.87 19.17
N LYS A 90 2.25 -2.23 18.87
CA LYS A 90 1.72 -2.11 17.50
C LYS A 90 2.67 -1.35 16.58
N LYS A 91 3.32 -0.28 17.06
CA LYS A 91 4.31 0.46 16.28
C LYS A 91 5.50 -0.44 15.92
N LEU A 92 6.06 -1.17 16.91
CA LEU A 92 7.18 -2.08 16.68
C LEU A 92 6.83 -3.19 15.68
N ILE A 93 5.65 -3.81 15.80
CA ILE A 93 5.15 -4.79 14.82
C ILE A 93 5.03 -4.16 13.43
N ASN A 94 4.51 -2.94 13.33
CA ASN A 94 4.33 -2.24 12.06
C ASN A 94 5.64 -1.76 11.41
N THR A 95 6.78 -1.82 12.13
CA THR A 95 8.09 -1.66 11.49
C THR A 95 8.41 -2.80 10.51
N ARG A 96 7.74 -3.95 10.66
CA ARG A 96 7.99 -5.21 9.93
C ARG A 96 9.39 -5.80 10.18
N LEU A 97 10.03 -5.41 11.26
CA LEU A 97 11.31 -5.97 11.67
C LEU A 97 11.15 -7.20 12.57
N PHE A 98 10.00 -7.36 13.20
CA PHE A 98 9.76 -8.38 14.21
C PHE A 98 8.55 -9.26 13.87
N ASN A 99 8.64 -10.55 14.18
CA ASN A 99 7.53 -11.50 14.11
C ASN A 99 6.64 -11.36 15.35
N THR A 100 7.26 -11.24 16.52
CA THR A 100 6.58 -11.02 17.78
C THR A 100 7.28 -9.93 18.58
N VAL A 101 6.49 -9.17 19.30
CA VAL A 101 6.94 -8.13 20.23
C VAL A 101 6.14 -8.29 21.52
N GLU A 102 6.81 -8.44 22.63
CA GLU A 102 6.21 -8.41 23.95
C GLU A 102 6.84 -7.29 24.77
N ILE A 103 6.01 -6.46 25.37
CA ILE A 103 6.46 -5.40 26.28
C ILE A 103 5.84 -5.68 27.64
N ARG A 104 6.70 -5.84 28.65
CA ARG A 104 6.30 -6.13 30.02
C ARG A 104 6.81 -5.02 30.92
N SER A 105 6.01 -4.63 31.89
CA SER A 105 6.41 -3.74 32.97
C SER A 105 6.81 -4.54 34.18
N LEU A 106 7.96 -4.20 34.79
CA LEU A 106 8.50 -4.83 36.00
C LEU A 106 8.55 -3.74 37.08
N GLU A 107 7.69 -3.84 38.07
CA GLU A 107 7.71 -2.95 39.25
C GLU A 107 8.75 -3.46 40.26
N LEU A 108 9.90 -2.79 40.35
CA LEU A 108 10.99 -3.16 41.27
C LEU A 108 10.89 -2.46 42.61
N GLN A 109 10.36 -1.24 42.62
CA GLN A 109 10.12 -0.44 43.83
C GLN A 109 8.81 0.32 43.66
N LYS A 110 8.23 0.79 44.74
CA LYS A 110 7.03 1.61 44.70
C LYS A 110 7.28 2.81 43.76
N ASP A 111 6.41 2.97 42.76
CA ASP A 111 6.41 4.06 41.77
C ASP A 111 7.54 4.02 40.73
N TYR A 112 8.41 3.01 40.70
CA TYR A 112 9.45 2.83 39.69
C TYR A 112 9.22 1.55 38.88
N VAL A 113 9.17 1.72 37.56
CA VAL A 113 8.87 0.64 36.62
C VAL A 113 10.00 0.51 35.59
N ASP A 114 10.53 -0.70 35.47
CA ASP A 114 11.41 -1.07 34.37
C ASP A 114 10.55 -1.66 33.23
N LEU A 115 10.92 -1.36 32.00
CA LEU A 115 10.29 -1.93 30.80
C LEU A 115 11.20 -3.00 30.21
N LEU A 116 10.66 -4.19 29.99
CA LEU A 116 11.32 -5.29 29.30
C LEU A 116 10.65 -5.48 27.95
N ILE A 117 11.41 -5.28 26.86
CA ILE A 117 10.96 -5.44 25.48
C ILE A 117 11.61 -6.71 24.93
N ASP A 118 10.81 -7.75 24.72
CA ASP A 118 11.24 -9.02 24.16
C ASP A 118 10.83 -9.11 22.68
N LEU A 119 11.82 -9.27 21.80
CA LEU A 119 11.70 -9.16 20.35
C LEU A 119 12.09 -10.48 19.68
N ASN A 120 11.29 -10.93 18.73
CA ASN A 120 11.67 -11.99 17.80
C ASN A 120 11.82 -11.38 16.41
N GLU A 121 13.06 -11.29 15.92
CA GLU A 121 13.36 -10.69 14.61
C GLU A 121 12.81 -11.53 13.46
N ARG A 122 12.39 -10.85 12.39
CA ARG A 122 12.02 -11.48 11.12
C ARG A 122 13.26 -11.99 10.39
N TRP A 123 13.04 -12.84 9.42
CA TRP A 123 14.03 -13.11 8.39
C TRP A 123 14.15 -11.88 7.48
N TYR A 124 15.37 -11.44 7.18
CA TYR A 124 15.59 -10.18 6.46
C TYR A 124 16.04 -10.35 5.01
N THR A 125 16.44 -11.55 4.59
CA THR A 125 16.95 -11.82 3.24
C THR A 125 15.95 -12.65 2.47
N PHE A 126 15.29 -12.08 1.46
CA PHE A 126 14.31 -12.78 0.65
C PHE A 126 14.76 -12.83 -0.81
N PRO A 127 15.39 -13.92 -1.26
CA PRO A 127 15.52 -14.21 -2.66
C PRO A 127 14.17 -14.69 -3.19
N ALA A 128 13.45 -13.85 -3.91
CA ALA A 128 12.17 -14.17 -4.50
C ALA A 128 12.37 -14.51 -5.99
N PRO A 129 12.19 -15.76 -6.42
CA PRO A 129 12.21 -16.09 -7.83
C PRO A 129 11.08 -15.34 -8.54
N ILE A 130 11.37 -14.81 -9.71
CA ILE A 130 10.38 -14.21 -10.60
C ILE A 130 9.94 -15.31 -11.55
N PHE A 131 8.66 -15.59 -11.56
CA PHE A 131 7.99 -16.37 -12.57
C PHE A 131 6.61 -15.74 -12.74
N GLU A 132 6.53 -14.80 -13.66
CA GLU A 132 5.35 -13.96 -13.84
C GLU A 132 4.92 -14.02 -15.31
N LEU A 133 3.65 -14.18 -15.54
CA LEU A 133 3.08 -13.96 -16.86
C LEU A 133 3.19 -12.48 -17.18
N SER A 134 3.54 -12.14 -18.40
CA SER A 134 3.54 -10.75 -18.85
C SER A 134 2.12 -10.20 -19.00
N ASP A 135 1.16 -11.08 -19.07
CA ASP A 135 -0.26 -10.79 -19.16
C ASP A 135 -0.84 -10.51 -17.77
N ARG A 136 -1.94 -9.74 -17.72
CA ARG A 136 -2.49 -9.24 -16.46
C ARG A 136 -3.03 -10.33 -15.53
N ASN A 137 -3.46 -11.43 -16.11
CA ASN A 137 -3.96 -12.58 -15.37
C ASN A 137 -3.77 -13.88 -16.16
N PHE A 138 -3.89 -15.01 -15.46
CA PHE A 138 -3.74 -16.34 -16.04
C PHE A 138 -4.77 -16.62 -17.14
N ASN A 139 -6.01 -16.17 -16.98
CA ASN A 139 -7.07 -16.44 -17.95
C ASN A 139 -6.81 -15.75 -19.28
N GLU A 140 -6.31 -14.53 -19.25
CA GLU A 140 -5.92 -13.78 -20.44
C GLU A 140 -4.79 -14.50 -21.20
N TRP A 141 -3.76 -14.94 -20.49
CA TRP A 141 -2.66 -15.70 -21.06
C TRP A 141 -3.12 -17.03 -21.67
N TRP A 142 -4.02 -17.76 -20.94
CA TRP A 142 -4.52 -19.06 -21.37
C TRP A 142 -5.45 -18.95 -22.58
N GLN A 143 -6.41 -18.01 -22.55
CA GLN A 143 -7.47 -17.91 -23.56
C GLN A 143 -7.08 -17.09 -24.79
N ASN A 144 -6.39 -15.96 -24.57
CA ASN A 144 -6.11 -14.99 -25.63
C ASN A 144 -4.74 -15.18 -26.26
N TYR A 145 -3.79 -15.78 -25.56
CA TYR A 145 -2.42 -15.94 -26.03
C TYR A 145 -1.95 -17.38 -26.12
N ASN A 146 -2.88 -18.34 -26.12
CA ASN A 146 -2.61 -19.76 -26.34
C ASN A 146 -1.45 -20.28 -25.48
N HIS A 147 -1.36 -19.81 -24.23
CA HIS A 147 -0.34 -20.15 -23.23
C HIS A 147 1.11 -20.06 -23.76
N ASP A 148 1.39 -19.05 -24.59
CA ASP A 148 2.73 -18.79 -25.15
C ASP A 148 3.74 -18.49 -24.03
N PHE A 149 4.72 -19.40 -23.82
CA PHE A 149 5.78 -19.25 -22.82
C PHE A 149 6.78 -18.14 -23.13
N ASN A 150 6.85 -17.62 -24.37
CA ASN A 150 7.62 -16.42 -24.66
C ASN A 150 7.05 -15.19 -23.97
N ARG A 151 5.84 -15.28 -23.43
CA ARG A 151 5.16 -14.24 -22.64
C ARG A 151 5.39 -14.39 -21.13
N VAL A 152 6.36 -15.20 -20.73
CA VAL A 152 6.72 -15.41 -19.32
C VAL A 152 7.98 -14.62 -18.98
N ASN A 153 7.93 -13.95 -17.86
CA ASN A 153 9.07 -13.32 -17.22
C ASN A 153 9.65 -14.28 -16.17
N TYR A 154 10.97 -14.41 -16.15
CA TYR A 154 11.67 -15.21 -15.14
C TYR A 154 12.92 -14.48 -14.65
N GLY A 155 13.35 -14.79 -13.43
CA GLY A 155 14.51 -14.13 -12.85
C GLY A 155 14.55 -14.22 -11.33
N LEU A 156 15.23 -13.26 -10.73
CA LEU A 156 15.40 -13.18 -9.28
C LEU A 156 15.21 -11.75 -8.80
N ARG A 157 14.43 -11.60 -7.72
CA ARG A 157 14.32 -10.37 -6.94
C ARG A 157 14.88 -10.62 -5.55
N LEU A 158 15.92 -9.90 -5.18
CA LEU A 158 16.51 -9.96 -3.85
C LEU A 158 16.02 -8.78 -3.03
N TYR A 159 15.42 -9.08 -1.89
CA TYR A 159 15.16 -8.10 -0.83
C TYR A 159 16.09 -8.38 0.34
N GLN A 160 16.87 -7.38 0.72
CA GLN A 160 17.62 -7.37 1.96
C GLN A 160 17.08 -6.26 2.85
N PHE A 161 16.29 -6.66 3.82
CA PHE A 161 15.76 -5.76 4.85
C PHE A 161 16.77 -5.58 5.97
N ASN A 162 16.59 -4.53 6.76
CA ASN A 162 17.35 -4.25 7.97
C ASN A 162 18.87 -4.32 7.79
N MET A 163 19.38 -3.85 6.62
CA MET A 163 20.80 -3.79 6.40
C MET A 163 21.49 -3.00 7.52
N ARG A 164 22.62 -3.51 7.99
CA ARG A 164 23.41 -2.93 9.09
C ARG A 164 22.62 -2.74 10.40
N GLY A 165 21.45 -3.38 10.55
CA GLY A 165 20.55 -3.24 11.70
C GLY A 165 19.89 -1.87 11.81
N ARG A 166 19.85 -1.08 10.72
CA ARG A 166 19.38 0.31 10.69
C ARG A 166 18.02 0.46 10.00
N ASN A 167 17.28 -0.64 9.80
CA ASN A 167 16.05 -0.67 9.02
C ASN A 167 16.23 -0.17 7.58
N GLU A 168 17.43 -0.27 7.04
CA GLU A 168 17.72 0.03 5.64
C GLU A 168 17.25 -1.12 4.75
N THR A 169 16.89 -0.81 3.51
CA THR A 169 16.39 -1.83 2.57
C THR A 169 17.12 -1.71 1.24
N LEU A 170 17.69 -2.82 0.79
CA LEU A 170 18.21 -3.00 -0.57
C LEU A 170 17.24 -3.89 -1.33
N ARG A 171 16.86 -3.47 -2.53
CA ARG A 171 16.13 -4.27 -3.50
C ARG A 171 16.90 -4.33 -4.80
N LEU A 172 17.16 -5.54 -5.26
CA LEU A 172 17.75 -5.82 -6.56
C LEU A 172 16.77 -6.68 -7.36
N THR A 173 16.58 -6.36 -8.63
CA THR A 173 15.77 -7.16 -9.55
C THR A 173 16.58 -7.43 -10.81
N ALA A 174 16.68 -8.71 -11.19
CA ALA A 174 17.18 -9.15 -12.49
C ALA A 174 16.13 -10.07 -13.11
N GLN A 175 15.47 -9.58 -14.15
CA GLN A 175 14.38 -10.25 -14.85
C GLN A 175 14.73 -10.40 -16.32
N PHE A 176 14.37 -11.53 -16.89
CA PHE A 176 14.56 -11.91 -18.27
C PHE A 176 13.24 -12.47 -18.85
N GLY A 177 13.21 -12.80 -20.12
CA GLY A 177 12.07 -13.33 -20.82
C GLY A 177 11.34 -12.26 -21.63
N PHE A 178 10.03 -12.18 -21.53
CA PHE A 178 9.18 -11.23 -22.27
C PHE A 178 9.64 -9.77 -22.12
N GLN A 179 9.98 -9.39 -20.89
CA GLN A 179 10.58 -8.11 -20.59
C GLN A 179 11.88 -8.32 -19.82
N ARG A 180 13.00 -7.84 -20.37
CA ARG A 180 14.24 -7.75 -19.62
C ARG A 180 14.20 -6.52 -18.72
N ARG A 181 14.50 -6.70 -17.42
CA ARG A 181 14.42 -5.62 -16.43
C ARG A 181 15.48 -5.76 -15.36
N PHE A 182 16.17 -4.65 -15.10
CA PHE A 182 17.11 -4.53 -13.99
C PHE A 182 16.71 -3.35 -13.12
N GLU A 183 16.64 -3.56 -11.81
CA GLU A 183 16.33 -2.51 -10.85
C GLU A 183 17.27 -2.58 -9.67
N LEU A 184 17.65 -1.41 -9.20
CA LEU A 184 18.34 -1.20 -7.95
C LEU A 184 17.56 -0.14 -7.15
N SER A 185 17.23 -0.46 -5.90
CA SER A 185 16.67 0.51 -4.97
C SER A 185 17.34 0.35 -3.61
N TYR A 186 17.84 1.45 -3.06
CA TYR A 186 18.43 1.46 -1.74
C TYR A 186 17.79 2.56 -0.89
N ARG A 187 17.19 2.17 0.23
CA ARG A 187 16.50 3.05 1.16
C ARG A 187 17.29 3.22 2.45
N PHE A 188 17.64 4.46 2.77
CA PHE A 188 18.12 4.90 4.07
C PHE A 188 16.94 5.54 4.82
N PRO A 189 16.33 4.88 5.82
CA PRO A 189 15.17 5.44 6.51
C PRO A 189 15.51 6.64 7.36
N TYR A 190 16.79 6.85 7.68
CA TYR A 190 17.29 8.03 8.35
C TYR A 190 18.78 8.26 8.08
N ILE A 191 19.16 9.53 7.95
CA ILE A 191 20.54 10.02 7.76
C ILE A 191 20.98 10.95 8.88
N ASP A 192 20.04 11.36 9.73
CA ASP A 192 20.26 12.30 10.85
C ASP A 192 20.20 11.60 12.21
N LYS A 193 20.73 12.23 13.26
CA LYS A 193 20.71 11.71 14.64
C LYS A 193 19.28 11.63 15.21
N LYS A 194 18.38 12.55 14.79
CA LYS A 194 16.97 12.55 15.21
C LYS A 194 16.14 11.50 14.47
N GLN A 195 16.73 10.81 13.50
CA GLN A 195 16.12 9.74 12.69
C GLN A 195 14.81 10.15 11.99
N LYS A 196 14.73 11.38 11.51
CA LYS A 196 13.56 11.94 10.84
C LYS A 196 13.74 12.08 9.33
N HIS A 197 14.96 12.28 8.85
CA HIS A 197 15.29 12.54 7.47
C HIS A 197 15.89 11.31 6.81
N GLY A 198 15.37 10.87 5.69
CA GLY A 198 15.85 9.71 4.96
C GLY A 198 16.07 9.99 3.48
N LEU A 199 16.72 9.04 2.80
CA LEU A 199 16.99 9.06 1.36
C LEU A 199 16.66 7.71 0.75
N ILE A 200 16.18 7.74 -0.51
CA ILE A 200 16.04 6.55 -1.34
C ILE A 200 16.70 6.85 -2.68
N PHE A 201 17.51 5.91 -3.16
CA PHE A 201 18.09 5.91 -4.48
C PHE A 201 17.44 4.81 -5.30
N ASP A 202 16.91 5.17 -6.46
CA ASP A 202 16.28 4.24 -7.38
C ASP A 202 16.95 4.35 -8.75
N TRP A 203 17.17 3.21 -9.39
CA TRP A 203 17.58 3.09 -10.77
C TRP A 203 16.84 1.93 -11.41
N ASP A 204 16.38 2.11 -12.66
CA ASP A 204 15.73 1.07 -13.44
C ASP A 204 16.14 1.11 -14.92
N PHE A 205 16.23 -0.08 -15.48
CA PHE A 205 16.44 -0.33 -16.90
C PHE A 205 15.49 -1.42 -17.35
N ALA A 206 14.79 -1.21 -18.46
CA ALA A 206 13.88 -2.20 -19.02
C ALA A 206 13.88 -2.20 -20.53
N GLU A 207 13.85 -3.40 -21.12
CA GLU A 207 13.74 -3.64 -22.56
C GLU A 207 12.59 -4.62 -22.83
N THR A 208 11.86 -4.41 -23.91
CA THR A 208 10.82 -5.36 -24.32
C THR A 208 10.76 -5.53 -25.83
N LYS A 209 10.51 -6.76 -26.25
CA LYS A 209 10.21 -7.17 -27.63
C LYS A 209 8.70 -7.31 -27.90
N ASN A 210 7.89 -7.01 -26.90
CA ASN A 210 6.44 -7.06 -26.99
C ASN A 210 5.86 -5.84 -26.27
N LEU A 211 5.22 -4.94 -27.01
CA LEU A 211 4.81 -3.64 -26.53
C LEU A 211 3.33 -3.40 -26.85
N ALA A 212 2.57 -3.02 -25.80
CA ALA A 212 1.25 -2.46 -26.00
C ALA A 212 1.38 -1.10 -26.67
N PHE A 213 0.86 -0.97 -27.89
CA PHE A 213 0.99 0.24 -28.68
C PHE A 213 -0.30 1.06 -28.73
N ARG A 214 -1.45 0.45 -28.45
CA ARG A 214 -2.75 1.14 -28.30
C ARG A 214 -3.72 0.34 -27.46
N THR A 215 -4.84 0.95 -27.08
CA THR A 215 -5.97 0.30 -26.39
C THR A 215 -7.20 0.39 -27.27
N VAL A 216 -7.89 -0.72 -27.48
CA VAL A 216 -9.15 -0.80 -28.24
C VAL A 216 -10.18 -1.50 -27.37
N ASP A 217 -11.36 -0.92 -27.23
CA ASP A 217 -12.42 -1.40 -26.33
C ASP A 217 -11.90 -1.76 -24.94
N HIS A 218 -11.04 -0.90 -24.39
CA HIS A 218 -10.42 -1.05 -23.07
C HIS A 218 -9.50 -2.27 -22.94
N LYS A 219 -9.04 -2.86 -24.04
CA LYS A 219 -8.05 -3.94 -24.05
C LYS A 219 -6.79 -3.49 -24.76
N LEU A 220 -5.63 -3.82 -24.19
CA LEU A 220 -4.34 -3.49 -24.77
C LEU A 220 -4.08 -4.34 -26.01
N GLU A 221 -3.74 -3.70 -27.12
CA GLU A 221 -3.22 -4.36 -28.30
C GLU A 221 -1.69 -4.35 -28.30
N PHE A 222 -1.10 -5.50 -28.57
CA PHE A 222 0.34 -5.72 -28.48
C PHE A 222 0.96 -5.95 -29.87
N LEU A 223 2.08 -5.30 -30.11
CA LEU A 223 3.01 -5.67 -31.18
C LEU A 223 4.11 -6.57 -30.59
N LYS A 224 4.37 -7.70 -31.22
CA LYS A 224 5.48 -8.60 -30.94
C LYS A 224 6.47 -8.56 -32.12
N ALA A 225 7.76 -8.41 -31.84
CA ALA A 225 8.83 -8.41 -32.83
C ALA A 225 10.06 -9.17 -32.30
N ASP A 226 10.96 -9.53 -33.19
CA ASP A 226 12.27 -10.11 -32.82
C ASP A 226 13.22 -9.02 -32.36
N ASP A 227 13.05 -7.80 -32.85
CA ASP A 227 13.80 -6.62 -32.43
C ASP A 227 13.22 -5.98 -31.16
N LEU A 228 14.05 -5.17 -30.51
CA LEU A 228 13.62 -4.39 -29.35
C LEU A 228 12.60 -3.33 -29.77
N LEU A 229 11.42 -3.37 -29.16
CA LEU A 229 10.35 -2.40 -29.40
C LEU A 229 10.41 -1.21 -28.45
N ARG A 230 10.94 -1.39 -27.24
CA ARG A 230 11.09 -0.29 -26.29
C ARG A 230 12.25 -0.54 -25.36
N THR A 231 13.04 0.52 -25.12
CA THR A 231 14.06 0.61 -24.06
C THR A 231 13.71 1.77 -23.14
N THR A 232 13.65 1.51 -21.85
CA THR A 232 13.42 2.53 -20.81
C THR A 232 14.56 2.57 -19.83
N ARG A 233 15.01 3.76 -19.47
CA ARG A 233 16.02 4.03 -18.45
C ARG A 233 15.47 5.06 -17.50
N GLY A 234 15.57 4.80 -16.21
CA GLY A 234 15.12 5.70 -15.17
C GLY A 234 16.06 5.73 -13.99
N GLY A 235 16.02 6.83 -13.26
CA GLY A 235 16.74 6.94 -12.00
C GLY A 235 16.29 8.16 -11.22
N GLY A 236 16.34 8.05 -9.90
CA GLY A 236 15.86 9.14 -9.05
C GLY A 236 16.37 9.07 -7.63
N ILE A 237 16.18 10.19 -6.94
CA ILE A 237 16.46 10.36 -5.52
C ILE A 237 15.20 10.84 -4.85
N THR A 238 14.84 10.16 -3.75
CA THR A 238 13.71 10.55 -2.91
C THR A 238 14.25 10.99 -1.55
N TYR A 239 13.97 12.23 -1.17
CA TYR A 239 14.13 12.68 0.20
C TYR A 239 12.85 12.38 0.98
N THR A 240 13.00 11.80 2.18
CA THR A 240 11.88 11.49 3.05
C THR A 240 12.00 12.23 4.38
N TYR A 241 10.88 12.76 4.85
CA TYR A 241 10.78 13.38 6.17
C TYR A 241 9.68 12.71 6.97
N ARG A 242 10.03 12.16 8.13
CA ARG A 242 9.11 11.50 9.05
C ARG A 242 8.82 12.43 10.23
N ASN A 243 7.66 13.10 10.17
CA ASN A 243 7.24 14.00 11.23
C ASN A 243 6.92 13.23 12.53
N SER A 244 6.21 12.10 12.40
CA SER A 244 5.85 11.20 13.50
C SER A 244 5.87 9.74 13.03
N PHE A 245 5.56 8.79 13.91
CA PHE A 245 5.37 7.40 13.50
C PHE A 245 4.33 7.25 12.38
N TYR A 246 3.28 8.06 12.44
CA TYR A 246 2.10 7.94 11.57
C TYR A 246 2.16 8.83 10.33
N ILE A 247 3.03 9.85 10.30
CA ILE A 247 3.03 10.87 9.25
C ILE A 247 4.41 10.96 8.60
N SER A 248 4.42 10.84 7.28
CA SER A 248 5.63 10.98 6.47
C SER A 248 5.37 11.78 5.21
N HIS A 249 6.43 12.42 4.74
CA HIS A 249 6.50 13.19 3.51
C HIS A 249 7.63 12.63 2.65
N ALA A 250 7.47 12.64 1.34
CA ALA A 250 8.52 12.27 0.40
C ALA A 250 8.53 13.25 -0.77
N LEU A 251 9.71 13.74 -1.11
CA LEU A 251 9.95 14.54 -2.31
C LEU A 251 10.90 13.76 -3.21
N LYS A 252 10.44 13.40 -4.40
CA LYS A 252 11.21 12.62 -5.38
C LYS A 252 11.55 13.49 -6.58
N ILE A 253 12.80 13.41 -7.02
CA ILE A 253 13.29 13.92 -8.29
C ILE A 253 13.73 12.71 -9.10
N GLU A 254 13.20 12.55 -10.31
CA GLU A 254 13.48 11.43 -11.19
C GLU A 254 13.72 11.93 -12.61
N TYR A 255 14.59 11.27 -13.34
CA TYR A 255 14.75 11.43 -14.78
C TYR A 255 14.39 10.14 -15.48
N ARG A 256 13.67 10.24 -16.60
CA ARG A 256 13.23 9.10 -17.42
C ARG A 256 13.55 9.34 -18.89
N SER A 257 14.08 8.32 -19.53
CA SER A 257 14.34 8.26 -20.95
C SER A 257 13.74 6.99 -21.49
N THR A 258 12.94 7.10 -22.56
CA THR A 258 12.32 5.95 -23.24
C THR A 258 12.52 6.10 -24.74
N ASP A 259 13.05 5.07 -25.37
CA ASP A 259 13.25 4.94 -26.81
C ASP A 259 12.35 3.81 -27.32
N ILE A 260 11.70 3.98 -28.48
CA ILE A 260 10.86 2.98 -29.15
C ILE A 260 11.30 2.75 -30.58
N ASN A 261 10.97 1.57 -31.11
CA ASN A 261 11.20 1.22 -32.50
C ASN A 261 10.27 2.05 -33.41
N ASP A 262 10.78 2.39 -34.61
CA ASP A 262 10.07 3.22 -35.61
C ASP A 262 8.71 2.63 -36.06
N THR A 263 8.52 1.33 -35.92
CA THR A 263 7.24 0.66 -36.21
C THR A 263 6.11 1.13 -35.28
N ILE A 264 6.42 1.57 -34.07
CA ILE A 264 5.41 1.96 -33.10
C ILE A 264 4.69 3.25 -33.49
N PRO A 265 5.39 4.35 -33.86
CA PRO A 265 4.72 5.55 -34.36
C PRO A 265 3.92 5.30 -35.66
N LEU A 266 4.33 4.38 -36.52
CA LEU A 266 3.57 4.00 -37.71
C LEU A 266 2.21 3.37 -37.35
N LEU A 267 2.16 2.56 -36.27
CA LEU A 267 0.95 1.91 -35.76
C LEU A 267 0.10 2.83 -34.87
N ASN A 268 0.74 3.73 -34.16
CA ASN A 268 0.10 4.71 -33.31
C ASN A 268 0.89 6.03 -33.31
N PRO A 269 0.60 6.98 -34.21
CA PRO A 269 1.31 8.25 -34.28
C PRO A 269 1.26 9.08 -33.00
N THR A 270 0.24 8.85 -32.17
CA THR A 270 0.06 9.56 -30.88
C THR A 270 0.82 8.91 -29.73
N TYR A 271 1.57 7.82 -29.95
CA TYR A 271 2.23 7.07 -28.88
C TYR A 271 3.13 7.97 -28.01
N PHE A 272 4.08 8.71 -28.61
CA PHE A 272 4.82 9.81 -27.97
C PHE A 272 4.41 11.19 -28.49
N GLY A 273 3.44 11.24 -29.40
CA GLY A 273 3.04 12.44 -30.13
C GLY A 273 4.00 12.79 -31.27
N ASN A 274 3.45 13.31 -32.39
CA ASN A 274 4.22 13.77 -33.54
C ASN A 274 5.21 12.72 -34.10
N GLU A 275 4.84 11.44 -34.09
CA GLU A 275 5.64 10.31 -34.58
C GLU A 275 7.03 10.19 -33.96
N LYS A 276 7.24 10.76 -32.78
CA LYS A 276 8.51 10.68 -32.06
C LYS A 276 8.82 9.24 -31.65
N THR A 277 10.10 8.89 -31.73
CA THR A 277 10.63 7.58 -31.30
C THR A 277 11.37 7.63 -29.96
N SER A 278 11.49 8.80 -29.38
CA SER A 278 12.10 8.98 -28.07
C SER A 278 11.32 9.98 -27.21
N GLN A 279 11.32 9.77 -25.90
CA GLN A 279 10.73 10.68 -24.94
C GLN A 279 11.61 10.77 -23.69
N ARG A 280 12.02 12.00 -23.32
CA ARG A 280 12.92 12.29 -22.21
C ARG A 280 12.35 13.42 -21.37
N PHE A 281 12.28 13.20 -20.05
CA PHE A 281 11.75 14.22 -19.13
C PHE A 281 12.16 13.99 -17.69
N GLY A 282 12.24 15.08 -16.94
CA GLY A 282 12.35 15.09 -15.50
C GLY A 282 10.98 15.01 -14.83
N ILE A 283 10.92 14.40 -13.64
CA ILE A 283 9.71 14.32 -12.82
C ILE A 283 10.06 14.83 -11.42
N ILE A 284 9.23 15.71 -10.89
CA ILE A 284 9.23 16.08 -9.47
C ILE A 284 7.91 15.63 -8.89
N SER A 285 7.95 14.84 -7.82
CA SER A 285 6.74 14.40 -7.13
C SER A 285 6.85 14.58 -5.63
N TYR A 286 5.73 14.98 -5.04
CA TYR A 286 5.57 15.07 -3.59
C TYR A 286 4.50 14.07 -3.14
N GLN A 287 4.81 13.33 -2.08
CA GLN A 287 3.89 12.40 -1.44
C GLN A 287 3.73 12.73 0.03
N PHE A 288 2.49 12.86 0.46
CA PHE A 288 2.08 12.86 1.86
C PHE A 288 1.47 11.50 2.21
N THR A 289 1.83 10.95 3.37
CA THR A 289 1.26 9.71 3.88
C THR A 289 0.92 9.85 5.35
N ALA A 290 -0.32 9.47 5.71
CA ALA A 290 -0.75 9.30 7.10
C ALA A 290 -1.27 7.87 7.26
N ASP A 291 -0.58 7.06 8.08
CA ASP A 291 -0.88 5.65 8.31
C ASP A 291 -1.13 5.37 9.79
N ARG A 292 -2.40 5.16 10.13
CA ARG A 292 -2.86 4.84 11.49
C ARG A 292 -3.59 3.49 11.53
N ARG A 293 -3.20 2.58 10.63
CA ARG A 293 -3.74 1.21 10.63
C ARG A 293 -3.22 0.44 11.85
N ASP A 294 -4.07 -0.43 12.37
CA ASP A 294 -3.70 -1.37 13.45
C ASP A 294 -2.59 -2.32 13.01
N TYR A 295 -2.72 -2.90 11.81
CA TYR A 295 -1.74 -3.78 11.19
C TYR A 295 -1.65 -3.50 9.69
N VAL A 296 -0.45 -3.18 9.20
CA VAL A 296 -0.25 -2.75 7.81
C VAL A 296 -0.52 -3.88 6.81
N GLY A 297 -0.19 -5.14 7.16
CA GLY A 297 -0.33 -6.29 6.26
C GLY A 297 -1.78 -6.68 5.94
N TYR A 298 -2.69 -6.58 6.92
CA TYR A 298 -4.12 -6.83 6.75
C TYR A 298 -4.92 -6.01 7.77
N PRO A 299 -5.21 -4.75 7.47
CA PRO A 299 -5.82 -3.84 8.44
C PRO A 299 -7.28 -4.18 8.69
N LEU A 300 -7.66 -4.13 9.96
CA LEU A 300 -9.02 -4.31 10.44
C LEU A 300 -9.56 -3.05 11.13
N HIS A 301 -8.66 -2.19 11.62
CA HIS A 301 -9.00 -0.94 12.28
C HIS A 301 -8.05 0.19 11.86
N GLY A 302 -8.53 1.45 11.97
CA GLY A 302 -7.73 2.63 11.68
C GLY A 302 -7.96 3.20 10.28
N HIS A 303 -6.99 3.98 9.80
CA HIS A 303 -7.10 4.61 8.47
C HIS A 303 -5.72 4.81 7.82
N TYR A 304 -5.75 4.94 6.52
CA TYR A 304 -4.60 5.22 5.68
C TYR A 304 -4.95 6.28 4.65
N LEU A 305 -4.12 7.31 4.55
CA LEU A 305 -4.25 8.38 3.56
C LEU A 305 -2.93 8.55 2.83
N THR A 306 -2.98 8.59 1.50
CA THR A 306 -1.86 8.99 0.66
C THR A 306 -2.34 10.00 -0.37
N LEU A 307 -1.64 11.12 -0.47
CA LEU A 307 -1.80 12.14 -1.49
C LEU A 307 -0.48 12.23 -2.25
N ILE A 308 -0.53 12.15 -3.58
CA ILE A 308 0.64 12.29 -4.45
C ILE A 308 0.32 13.38 -5.48
N ALA A 309 1.22 14.34 -5.61
CA ALA A 309 1.23 15.32 -6.70
C ALA A 309 2.53 15.15 -7.47
N ALA A 310 2.46 15.05 -8.80
CA ALA A 310 3.62 14.86 -9.66
C ALA A 310 3.57 15.78 -10.86
N LYS A 311 4.72 16.38 -11.18
CA LYS A 311 4.96 17.21 -12.36
C LYS A 311 6.00 16.54 -13.22
N SER A 312 5.59 16.06 -14.40
CA SER A 312 6.47 15.64 -15.49
C SER A 312 6.77 16.85 -16.38
N GLY A 313 8.01 16.97 -16.81
CA GLY A 313 8.48 18.12 -17.57
C GLY A 313 8.86 19.29 -16.66
N VAL A 314 10.09 19.24 -16.14
CA VAL A 314 10.67 20.22 -15.24
C VAL A 314 11.34 21.35 -16.02
N THR A 315 11.94 21.01 -17.17
CA THR A 315 12.65 21.95 -18.02
C THR A 315 11.89 22.21 -19.32
N SER A 316 12.28 23.29 -20.04
CA SER A 316 11.72 23.60 -21.36
C SER A 316 12.07 22.58 -22.43
N LYS A 317 13.15 21.79 -22.21
CA LYS A 317 13.65 20.77 -23.14
C LYS A 317 13.00 19.40 -22.95
N ASP A 318 12.16 19.26 -21.93
CA ASP A 318 11.49 17.99 -21.63
C ASP A 318 10.37 17.72 -22.66
N ASP A 319 10.30 16.49 -23.14
CA ASP A 319 9.33 16.04 -24.16
C ASP A 319 7.90 15.90 -23.63
N LEU A 320 7.72 15.78 -22.33
CA LEU A 320 6.42 15.65 -21.68
C LEU A 320 6.17 16.78 -20.70
N LYS A 321 4.98 17.38 -20.78
CA LYS A 321 4.49 18.35 -19.79
C LYS A 321 3.16 17.87 -19.25
N LYS A 322 3.16 17.31 -18.03
CA LYS A 322 1.97 16.77 -17.39
C LYS A 322 2.01 17.05 -15.89
N PHE A 323 0.89 17.45 -15.33
CA PHE A 323 0.69 17.49 -13.89
C PHE A 323 -0.38 16.48 -13.51
N GLU A 324 -0.16 15.72 -12.44
CA GLU A 324 -1.11 14.72 -11.97
C GLU A 324 -1.20 14.71 -10.45
N VAL A 325 -2.40 14.43 -9.95
CA VAL A 325 -2.68 14.27 -8.53
C VAL A 325 -3.41 12.96 -8.32
N SER A 326 -3.01 12.20 -7.33
CA SER A 326 -3.71 11.00 -6.89
C SER A 326 -3.94 11.01 -5.38
N LEU A 327 -5.13 10.60 -4.97
CA LEU A 327 -5.56 10.44 -3.61
C LEU A 327 -5.96 8.99 -3.36
N SER A 328 -5.49 8.40 -2.26
CA SER A 328 -5.99 7.12 -1.77
C SER A 328 -6.31 7.25 -0.29
N TYR A 329 -7.56 7.01 0.07
CA TYR A 329 -8.02 7.00 1.45
C TYR A 329 -8.68 5.68 1.78
N SER A 330 -8.22 5.04 2.85
CA SER A 330 -8.79 3.80 3.35
C SER A 330 -9.19 3.96 4.80
N LYS A 331 -10.39 3.55 5.15
CA LYS A 331 -10.90 3.52 6.52
C LYS A 331 -11.34 2.11 6.85
N PHE A 332 -10.98 1.66 8.05
CA PHE A 332 -11.27 0.33 8.57
C PHE A 332 -12.01 0.45 9.89
N PHE A 333 -13.12 -0.27 10.01
CA PHE A 333 -14.00 -0.22 11.16
C PHE A 333 -14.17 -1.63 11.73
N ASP A 334 -14.05 -1.73 13.03
CA ASP A 334 -14.48 -2.89 13.81
C ASP A 334 -15.96 -2.68 14.15
N LEU A 335 -16.86 -3.43 13.49
CA LEU A 335 -18.30 -3.27 13.68
C LEU A 335 -18.79 -4.03 14.93
N THR A 336 -18.37 -5.29 15.02
CA THR A 336 -18.69 -6.18 16.15
C THR A 336 -17.64 -7.27 16.21
N LYS A 337 -17.67 -8.13 17.24
CA LYS A 337 -16.74 -9.26 17.38
C LYS A 337 -16.73 -10.10 16.08
N ASN A 338 -15.58 -10.08 15.39
CA ASN A 338 -15.29 -10.76 14.13
C ASN A 338 -15.92 -10.17 12.84
N PHE A 339 -16.63 -9.05 12.87
CA PHE A 339 -17.11 -8.36 11.68
C PHE A 339 -16.38 -7.04 11.50
N PHE A 340 -15.88 -6.81 10.29
CA PHE A 340 -15.04 -5.66 9.94
C PHE A 340 -15.52 -5.05 8.64
N LEU A 341 -15.54 -3.74 8.56
CA LEU A 341 -15.86 -2.99 7.34
C LEU A 341 -14.62 -2.25 6.87
N ALA A 342 -14.31 -2.34 5.58
CA ALA A 342 -13.28 -1.55 4.94
C ALA A 342 -13.88 -0.72 3.82
N ASN A 343 -13.60 0.57 3.81
CA ASN A 343 -13.91 1.48 2.71
C ASN A 343 -12.59 2.02 2.13
N ASN A 344 -12.40 1.89 0.82
CA ASN A 344 -11.26 2.43 0.11
C ASN A 344 -11.74 3.38 -0.99
N PHE A 345 -11.34 4.63 -0.92
CA PHE A 345 -11.59 5.65 -1.92
C PHE A 345 -10.29 5.99 -2.63
N ILE A 346 -10.32 6.00 -3.96
CA ILE A 346 -9.18 6.33 -4.82
C ILE A 346 -9.67 7.37 -5.82
N ALA A 347 -8.88 8.43 -6.01
CA ALA A 347 -9.13 9.44 -7.04
C ALA A 347 -7.84 9.82 -7.74
N TYR A 348 -7.94 10.15 -9.00
CA TYR A 348 -6.85 10.60 -9.86
C TYR A 348 -7.34 11.68 -10.80
N ALA A 349 -6.52 12.66 -11.08
CA ALA A 349 -6.74 13.66 -12.11
C ALA A 349 -5.40 14.11 -12.69
N SER A 350 -5.40 14.46 -13.98
CA SER A 350 -4.23 14.97 -14.68
C SER A 350 -4.58 16.14 -15.61
N THR A 351 -3.56 16.92 -15.97
CA THR A 351 -3.64 18.03 -16.92
C THR A 351 -2.29 18.18 -17.62
N PRO A 352 -2.22 18.62 -18.89
CA PRO A 352 -3.34 18.92 -19.80
C PRO A 352 -4.05 17.64 -20.28
N ASP A 353 -5.11 17.80 -21.00
CA ASP A 353 -5.87 16.71 -21.65
C ASP A 353 -5.25 16.25 -22.99
N ASP A 354 -4.37 17.05 -23.56
CA ASP A 354 -3.58 16.72 -24.74
C ASP A 354 -2.19 16.22 -24.33
N VAL A 355 -2.10 14.94 -23.99
CA VAL A 355 -0.86 14.24 -23.68
C VAL A 355 -0.69 13.04 -24.60
N PRO A 356 0.56 12.59 -24.87
CA PRO A 356 0.80 11.38 -25.66
C PRO A 356 0.12 10.15 -25.05
N TYR A 357 -0.31 9.21 -25.92
CA TYR A 357 -0.97 7.97 -25.50
C TYR A 357 -0.20 7.20 -24.41
N SER A 358 1.11 7.08 -24.54
CA SER A 358 1.97 6.38 -23.58
C SER A 358 1.94 6.97 -22.16
N ASN A 359 1.43 8.19 -22.01
CA ASN A 359 1.34 8.93 -20.76
C ASN A 359 -0.09 9.08 -20.23
N TYR A 360 -1.05 8.40 -20.84
CA TYR A 360 -2.44 8.42 -20.37
C TYR A 360 -2.51 7.87 -18.93
N GLY A 361 -3.34 8.51 -18.10
CA GLY A 361 -3.78 7.93 -16.85
C GLY A 361 -4.84 6.86 -17.12
N ALA A 362 -4.89 5.82 -16.32
CA ALA A 362 -5.92 4.81 -16.44
C ALA A 362 -6.27 4.13 -15.13
N MET A 363 -7.55 3.80 -14.98
CA MET A 363 -7.98 2.79 -14.03
C MET A 363 -7.73 1.41 -14.66
N GLY A 364 -7.05 0.50 -13.94
CA GLY A 364 -6.61 -0.79 -14.46
C GLY A 364 -5.09 -0.91 -14.61
N TYR A 365 -4.35 0.19 -14.68
CA TYR A 365 -2.92 0.18 -14.47
C TYR A 365 -2.60 0.09 -12.97
N LYS A 366 -1.44 -0.47 -12.60
CA LYS A 366 -0.88 -0.45 -11.23
C LYS A 366 -1.84 -0.94 -10.11
N LYS A 367 -2.68 -1.94 -10.37
CA LYS A 367 -3.58 -2.54 -9.38
C LYS A 367 -4.71 -1.62 -8.86
N GLN A 368 -4.97 -0.49 -9.50
CA GLN A 368 -6.09 0.40 -9.19
C GLN A 368 -7.23 0.11 -10.17
N PHE A 369 -8.03 -0.90 -9.89
CA PHE A 369 -9.16 -1.33 -10.72
C PHE A 369 -10.39 -1.61 -9.84
N ALA A 370 -11.59 -1.48 -10.40
CA ALA A 370 -12.80 -2.03 -9.83
C ALA A 370 -12.76 -3.57 -10.00
N ARG A 371 -13.11 -4.32 -8.96
CA ARG A 371 -13.15 -5.79 -9.03
C ARG A 371 -14.15 -6.23 -10.11
N GLY A 372 -13.82 -7.27 -10.87
CA GLY A 372 -14.59 -7.69 -12.05
C GLY A 372 -14.27 -6.92 -13.34
N TYR A 373 -13.38 -5.91 -13.28
CA TYR A 373 -12.86 -5.17 -14.42
C TYR A 373 -11.34 -5.34 -14.59
N GLU A 374 -10.77 -6.41 -14.03
CA GLU A 374 -9.34 -6.67 -14.04
C GLU A 374 -8.75 -6.81 -15.45
N ILE A 375 -9.56 -7.24 -16.41
CA ILE A 375 -9.15 -7.41 -17.81
C ILE A 375 -9.14 -6.11 -18.60
N TYR A 376 -9.74 -5.03 -18.06
CA TYR A 376 -9.87 -3.75 -18.74
C TYR A 376 -8.84 -2.73 -18.28
N VAL A 377 -8.39 -1.88 -19.20
CA VAL A 377 -7.66 -0.64 -18.97
C VAL A 377 -8.58 0.49 -19.37
N ILE A 378 -9.08 1.21 -18.39
CA ILE A 378 -10.02 2.31 -18.63
C ILE A 378 -9.23 3.61 -18.53
N GLU A 379 -8.76 4.09 -19.69
CA GLU A 379 -7.95 5.29 -19.78
C GLU A 379 -8.81 6.53 -19.59
N GLY A 380 -8.28 7.49 -18.85
CA GLY A 380 -8.99 8.72 -18.58
C GLY A 380 -8.17 9.81 -17.94
N LEU A 381 -8.60 11.04 -18.21
CA LEU A 381 -8.03 12.27 -17.64
C LEU A 381 -8.18 12.32 -16.12
N ALA A 382 -9.29 11.79 -15.63
CA ALA A 382 -9.58 11.69 -14.21
C ALA A 382 -10.43 10.44 -13.93
N TYR A 383 -10.26 9.87 -12.73
CA TYR A 383 -11.16 8.82 -12.25
C TYR A 383 -11.35 8.89 -10.74
N ALA A 384 -12.47 8.33 -10.30
CA ALA A 384 -12.75 8.06 -8.89
C ALA A 384 -13.28 6.64 -8.74
N LEU A 385 -12.86 5.95 -7.69
CA LEU A 385 -13.22 4.58 -7.39
C LEU A 385 -13.45 4.44 -5.89
N ASN A 386 -14.61 3.94 -5.49
CA ASN A 386 -14.92 3.57 -4.11
C ASN A 386 -15.11 2.06 -4.00
N LYS A 387 -14.46 1.44 -3.03
CA LYS A 387 -14.50 0.01 -2.77
C LYS A 387 -14.96 -0.24 -1.33
N LEU A 388 -16.10 -0.87 -1.17
CA LEU A 388 -16.62 -1.26 0.13
C LEU A 388 -16.47 -2.76 0.31
N THR A 389 -15.98 -3.20 1.47
CA THR A 389 -15.78 -4.62 1.76
C THR A 389 -16.19 -4.93 3.18
N LEU A 390 -17.17 -5.81 3.36
CA LEU A 390 -17.55 -6.39 4.64
C LEU A 390 -16.82 -7.73 4.80
N ARG A 391 -16.17 -7.94 5.94
CA ARG A 391 -15.39 -9.13 6.25
C ARG A 391 -15.88 -9.77 7.54
N LYS A 392 -15.94 -11.09 7.59
CA LYS A 392 -16.19 -11.87 8.80
C LYS A 392 -15.01 -12.79 9.04
N ARG A 393 -14.34 -12.67 10.16
CA ARG A 393 -13.29 -13.59 10.57
C ARG A 393 -13.93 -14.88 11.07
N ILE A 394 -13.65 -15.99 10.37
CA ILE A 394 -14.20 -17.32 10.70
C ILE A 394 -13.18 -18.18 11.42
N TYR A 395 -11.89 -17.91 11.22
CA TYR A 395 -10.81 -18.66 11.82
C TYR A 395 -9.63 -17.77 12.14
N SER A 396 -8.96 -18.00 13.28
CA SER A 396 -7.70 -17.34 13.62
C SER A 396 -6.94 -18.18 14.63
N ARG A 397 -5.76 -18.66 14.26
CA ARG A 397 -4.88 -19.46 15.12
C ARG A 397 -3.43 -19.26 14.73
N THR A 398 -2.54 -19.28 15.70
CA THR A 398 -1.09 -19.35 15.47
C THR A 398 -0.63 -20.78 15.68
N TYR A 399 0.00 -21.35 14.67
CA TYR A 399 0.61 -22.68 14.73
C TYR A 399 2.08 -22.58 15.09
N GLN A 400 2.55 -23.51 15.88
CA GLN A 400 3.98 -23.69 16.14
C GLN A 400 4.48 -24.90 15.36
N TRP A 401 5.40 -24.66 14.43
CA TRP A 401 6.01 -25.70 13.63
C TRP A 401 7.46 -25.95 14.07
N ASN A 402 7.65 -26.72 15.14
CA ASN A 402 8.93 -26.91 15.79
C ASN A 402 9.98 -27.62 14.91
N VAL A 403 9.54 -28.37 13.90
CA VAL A 403 10.43 -29.08 12.95
C VAL A 403 11.11 -28.11 11.97
N MET A 404 10.58 -26.88 11.82
CA MET A 404 11.16 -25.88 10.93
C MET A 404 12.57 -25.51 11.42
N PRO A 405 13.62 -25.70 10.58
CA PRO A 405 15.01 -25.43 10.96
C PRO A 405 15.29 -23.95 11.22
N ILE A 406 14.53 -23.06 10.56
CA ILE A 406 14.69 -21.62 10.67
C ILE A 406 13.71 -21.12 11.74
N PRO A 407 14.17 -20.63 12.90
CA PRO A 407 13.31 -20.24 14.02
C PRO A 407 12.27 -19.16 13.67
N GLN A 408 12.61 -18.24 12.75
CA GLN A 408 11.76 -17.15 12.30
C GLN A 408 10.47 -17.62 11.59
N PHE A 409 10.45 -18.85 11.07
CA PHE A 409 9.30 -19.45 10.39
C PHE A 409 8.53 -20.45 11.24
N ARG A 410 8.89 -20.66 12.52
CA ARG A 410 8.22 -21.61 13.42
C ARG A 410 6.84 -21.14 13.84
N HIS A 411 6.61 -19.82 13.92
CA HIS A 411 5.32 -19.24 14.28
C HIS A 411 4.56 -18.85 13.02
N ILE A 412 3.47 -19.55 12.73
CA ILE A 412 2.66 -19.36 11.54
C ILE A 412 1.27 -18.89 11.98
N PRO A 413 1.04 -17.55 12.06
CA PRO A 413 -0.31 -17.04 12.24
C PRO A 413 -1.11 -17.32 10.97
N LEU A 414 -2.32 -17.85 11.14
CA LEU A 414 -3.27 -18.12 10.07
C LEU A 414 -4.62 -17.57 10.46
N SER A 415 -5.18 -16.71 9.60
CA SER A 415 -6.55 -16.20 9.76
C SER A 415 -7.30 -16.32 8.46
N ILE A 416 -8.58 -16.72 8.54
CA ILE A 416 -9.45 -16.88 7.38
C ILE A 416 -10.64 -15.96 7.55
N PHE A 417 -10.92 -15.19 6.48
CA PHE A 417 -12.03 -14.25 6.40
C PHE A 417 -12.92 -14.60 5.22
N ILE A 418 -14.22 -14.65 5.44
CA ILE A 418 -15.22 -14.58 4.37
C ILE A 418 -15.56 -13.11 4.17
N LYS A 419 -15.77 -12.69 2.93
CA LYS A 419 -16.08 -11.30 2.60
C LYS A 419 -17.13 -11.19 1.53
N THR A 420 -17.86 -10.06 1.57
CA THR A 420 -18.68 -9.54 0.49
C THR A 420 -18.24 -8.12 0.18
N TYR A 421 -18.48 -7.67 -1.05
CA TYR A 421 -18.01 -6.36 -1.46
C TYR A 421 -18.83 -5.76 -2.59
N GLY A 422 -18.74 -4.45 -2.71
CA GLY A 422 -19.25 -3.68 -3.84
C GLY A 422 -18.27 -2.56 -4.20
N ASP A 423 -18.05 -2.35 -5.48
CA ASP A 423 -17.21 -1.29 -6.02
C ASP A 423 -18.03 -0.40 -6.94
N VAL A 424 -17.78 0.90 -6.90
CA VAL A 424 -18.37 1.89 -7.80
C VAL A 424 -17.27 2.82 -8.28
N GLY A 425 -17.20 3.04 -9.59
CA GLY A 425 -16.21 3.89 -10.21
C GLY A 425 -16.75 4.75 -11.34
N TYR A 426 -15.99 5.77 -11.69
CA TYR A 426 -16.24 6.64 -12.84
C TYR A 426 -14.91 7.06 -13.42
N VAL A 427 -14.79 7.05 -14.74
CA VAL A 427 -13.61 7.50 -15.48
C VAL A 427 -14.03 8.56 -16.48
N LYS A 428 -13.40 9.73 -16.45
CA LYS A 428 -13.55 10.81 -17.42
C LYS A 428 -12.62 10.54 -18.60
N SER A 429 -13.16 10.41 -19.81
CA SER A 429 -12.39 10.13 -21.04
C SER A 429 -11.40 11.25 -21.38
N TYR A 430 -10.37 10.92 -22.17
CA TYR A 430 -9.59 11.91 -22.91
C TYR A 430 -10.38 12.40 -24.11
N PRO A 431 -10.43 13.72 -24.40
CA PRO A 431 -11.34 14.29 -25.42
C PRO A 431 -11.14 13.73 -26.83
N ASN A 432 -9.90 13.42 -27.18
CA ASN A 432 -9.53 12.99 -28.55
C ASN A 432 -9.31 11.47 -28.68
N TYR A 433 -9.67 10.68 -27.64
CA TYR A 433 -9.46 9.23 -27.67
C TYR A 433 -10.79 8.49 -27.84
N THR A 434 -11.06 8.02 -29.07
CA THR A 434 -12.34 7.42 -29.46
C THR A 434 -12.36 5.90 -29.49
N LEU A 435 -11.18 5.24 -29.40
CA LEU A 435 -11.06 3.78 -29.54
C LEU A 435 -11.56 3.00 -28.29
N SER A 436 -11.76 3.67 -27.17
CA SER A 436 -12.13 3.04 -25.89
C SER A 436 -13.07 3.95 -25.11
N THR A 437 -14.34 3.98 -25.48
CA THR A 437 -15.34 4.87 -24.87
C THR A 437 -16.43 4.13 -24.09
N ARG A 438 -16.54 2.81 -24.25
CA ARG A 438 -17.63 2.01 -23.67
C ARG A 438 -17.71 2.08 -22.14
N LEU A 439 -16.57 2.15 -21.44
CA LEU A 439 -16.49 2.19 -19.98
C LEU A 439 -16.12 3.56 -19.40
N THR A 440 -15.97 4.58 -20.25
CA THR A 440 -15.74 5.96 -19.83
C THR A 440 -17.02 6.79 -19.79
N ASP A 441 -16.99 7.91 -19.09
CA ASP A 441 -18.08 8.88 -18.93
C ASP A 441 -19.40 8.28 -18.42
N LYS A 442 -19.33 7.09 -17.81
CA LYS A 442 -20.44 6.44 -17.13
C LYS A 442 -20.02 5.85 -15.79
N VAL A 443 -20.97 5.55 -14.95
CA VAL A 443 -20.73 4.83 -13.70
C VAL A 443 -20.52 3.35 -14.00
N ILE A 444 -19.40 2.80 -13.54
CA ILE A 444 -19.15 1.36 -13.52
C ILE A 444 -19.35 0.84 -12.12
N SER A 445 -19.88 -0.38 -12.00
CA SER A 445 -20.14 -1.00 -10.70
C SER A 445 -19.85 -2.48 -10.74
N SER A 446 -19.53 -3.05 -9.59
CA SER A 446 -19.38 -4.48 -9.42
C SER A 446 -19.72 -4.90 -8.00
N ALA A 447 -20.07 -6.16 -7.82
CA ALA A 447 -20.31 -6.78 -6.53
C ALA A 447 -19.82 -8.23 -6.54
N GLY A 448 -19.53 -8.75 -5.36
CA GLY A 448 -19.06 -10.13 -5.26
C GLY A 448 -18.83 -10.61 -3.84
N GLY A 449 -18.29 -11.81 -3.75
CA GLY A 449 -17.89 -12.43 -2.50
C GLY A 449 -16.58 -13.19 -2.64
N GLY A 450 -16.02 -13.59 -1.52
CA GLY A 450 -14.75 -14.32 -1.56
C GLY A 450 -14.21 -14.70 -0.19
N ILE A 451 -13.01 -15.25 -0.22
CA ILE A 451 -12.28 -15.71 0.95
C ILE A 451 -10.87 -15.08 0.92
N ASP A 452 -10.45 -14.51 2.04
CA ASP A 452 -9.07 -14.09 2.27
C ASP A 452 -8.43 -15.04 3.29
N ILE A 453 -7.27 -15.61 2.95
CA ILE A 453 -6.42 -16.40 3.84
C ILE A 453 -5.19 -15.58 4.14
N VAL A 454 -5.06 -15.14 5.38
CA VAL A 454 -3.95 -14.30 5.86
C VAL A 454 -2.94 -15.18 6.58
N ALA A 455 -1.71 -15.17 6.13
CA ALA A 455 -0.62 -15.99 6.66
C ALA A 455 0.59 -15.13 7.11
N SER A 456 1.66 -15.80 7.53
CA SER A 456 2.91 -15.16 7.94
C SER A 456 3.47 -14.21 6.87
N TYR A 457 4.29 -13.26 7.29
CA TYR A 457 4.99 -12.31 6.42
C TYR A 457 4.06 -11.51 5.50
N ASP A 458 2.89 -11.11 6.03
CA ASP A 458 1.92 -10.27 5.35
C ASP A 458 1.39 -10.87 4.03
N THR A 459 1.46 -12.21 3.91
CA THR A 459 0.97 -12.91 2.73
C THR A 459 -0.53 -13.10 2.82
N VAL A 460 -1.26 -12.66 1.81
CA VAL A 460 -2.72 -12.82 1.70
C VAL A 460 -3.06 -13.54 0.40
N PHE A 461 -3.65 -14.71 0.53
CA PHE A 461 -4.26 -15.43 -0.59
C PHE A 461 -5.73 -15.01 -0.68
N ARG A 462 -6.12 -14.50 -1.83
CA ARG A 462 -7.45 -13.94 -2.05
C ARG A 462 -8.14 -14.66 -3.19
N PHE A 463 -9.31 -15.20 -2.90
CA PHE A 463 -10.19 -15.88 -3.84
C PHE A 463 -11.48 -15.08 -3.92
N GLU A 464 -11.83 -14.58 -5.12
CA GLU A 464 -12.96 -13.67 -5.32
C GLU A 464 -13.81 -14.18 -6.50
N TYR A 465 -15.13 -14.12 -6.35
CA TYR A 465 -16.09 -14.31 -7.43
C TYR A 465 -16.89 -13.01 -7.57
N THR A 466 -16.83 -12.41 -8.75
CA THR A 466 -17.31 -11.04 -9.00
C THR A 466 -18.30 -11.02 -10.17
N PHE A 467 -19.31 -10.18 -10.05
CA PHE A 467 -20.22 -9.77 -11.11
C PHE A 467 -19.97 -8.29 -11.38
N ASN A 468 -19.85 -7.87 -12.65
CA ASN A 468 -19.72 -6.48 -13.02
C ASN A 468 -20.98 -5.93 -13.71
N GLY A 469 -21.04 -4.60 -13.85
CA GLY A 469 -22.18 -3.90 -14.45
C GLY A 469 -22.35 -4.13 -15.95
N GLU A 470 -21.38 -4.78 -16.63
CA GLU A 470 -21.48 -5.19 -18.04
C GLU A 470 -22.10 -6.60 -18.19
N GLY A 471 -22.55 -7.21 -17.10
CA GLY A 471 -23.09 -8.57 -17.10
C GLY A 471 -22.06 -9.69 -17.10
N GLU A 472 -20.78 -9.34 -16.95
CA GLU A 472 -19.69 -10.32 -16.89
C GLU A 472 -19.50 -10.83 -15.47
N LYS A 473 -19.03 -12.06 -15.36
CA LYS A 473 -18.72 -12.72 -14.09
C LYS A 473 -17.41 -13.48 -14.20
N GLY A 474 -16.67 -13.54 -13.11
CA GLY A 474 -15.38 -14.22 -13.11
C GLY A 474 -14.91 -14.62 -11.73
N PHE A 475 -14.05 -15.63 -11.72
CA PHE A 475 -13.29 -16.03 -10.55
C PHE A 475 -11.89 -15.44 -10.65
N PHE A 476 -11.45 -14.78 -9.57
CA PHE A 476 -10.16 -14.13 -9.52
C PHE A 476 -9.35 -14.65 -8.34
N PHE A 477 -8.08 -14.94 -8.59
CA PHE A 477 -7.12 -15.32 -7.58
C PHE A 477 -5.99 -14.29 -7.49
N HIS A 478 -5.73 -13.80 -6.30
CA HIS A 478 -4.64 -12.86 -6.06
C HIS A 478 -3.79 -13.32 -4.89
N VAL A 479 -2.48 -13.27 -5.06
CA VAL A 479 -1.52 -13.36 -3.95
C VAL A 479 -0.97 -11.98 -3.72
N ARG A 480 -1.22 -11.42 -2.53
CA ARG A 480 -0.65 -10.15 -2.11
C ARG A 480 0.46 -10.42 -1.11
N LYS A 481 1.62 -9.88 -1.37
CA LYS A 481 2.67 -9.64 -0.39
C LYS A 481 2.82 -8.13 -0.30
N GLU A 482 2.51 -7.58 0.83
CA GLU A 482 2.80 -6.17 1.09
C GLU A 482 4.18 -6.09 1.73
N PHE A 483 5.22 -6.11 0.89
CA PHE A 483 6.58 -5.80 1.29
C PHE A 483 6.85 -4.31 1.19
#